data_e0d8d0e36824c5e758ff115d7655c425
#
_entry.id   e0d8d0e36824c5e758ff115d7655c425
#
_cell.length_a   1.000
_cell.length_b   1.000
_cell.length_c   1.000
_cell.angle_alpha   90.00
_cell.angle_beta   90.00
_cell.angle_gamma   90.00
#
_symmetry.space_group_name_H-M   'P 1'
#
loop_
_entity.id
_entity.type
_entity.pdbx_description
1 polymer ?
#
loop_
_entity_poly.entity_id
_entity_poly.type
_entity_poly.pdbx_seq_one_letter_code
_entity_poly.pdbx_strand_id
1 'polypeptide(L)'
;MERIEKQVQFILEIDKEKQIKRKTLQSNGKDFEDDAQHAWHMAIMTLLLSEYANEKIDVLKTISMLLIHDLVEIDAGDTYAYDDQGLKTQNERELSLIHI
;
A
#
# COMPACT_ATOMS: atom_id res chain seq x y z
N MET A 1 7.90 26.00 -0.28
CA MET A 1 7.01 25.30 -1.25
C MET A 1 5.58 25.34 -0.75
N GLU A 2 4.67 25.78 -1.57
CA GLU A 2 3.25 25.80 -1.22
C GLU A 2 2.71 24.40 -0.96
N ARG A 3 1.69 24.33 -0.13
CA ARG A 3 1.07 23.04 0.22
C ARG A 3 0.57 22.29 -1.02
N ILE A 4 -0.06 23.01 -1.96
CA ILE A 4 -0.57 22.39 -3.17
C ILE A 4 0.55 21.80 -4.02
N GLU A 5 1.70 22.44 -4.09
CA GLU A 5 2.84 21.94 -4.82
C GLU A 5 3.36 20.63 -4.23
N LYS A 6 3.40 20.55 -2.88
CA LYS A 6 3.79 19.33 -2.19
C LYS A 6 2.79 18.19 -2.46
N GLN A 7 1.50 18.53 -2.48
CA GLN A 7 0.46 17.54 -2.78
C GLN A 7 0.58 17.01 -4.21
N VAL A 8 0.83 17.91 -5.16
CA VAL A 8 1.04 17.49 -6.56
C VAL A 8 2.27 16.61 -6.70
N GLN A 9 3.37 16.97 -6.02
CA GLN A 9 4.58 16.14 -6.03
C GLN A 9 4.32 14.76 -5.45
N PHE A 10 3.54 14.69 -4.38
CA PHE A 10 3.16 13.42 -3.76
C PHE A 10 2.33 12.57 -4.73
N ILE A 11 1.36 13.19 -5.42
CA ILE A 11 0.54 12.49 -6.42
C ILE A 11 1.40 11.87 -7.52
N LEU A 12 2.41 12.62 -7.99
CA LEU A 12 3.34 12.10 -8.99
C LEU A 12 4.22 10.99 -8.45
N GLU A 13 4.64 11.12 -7.19
CA GLU A 13 5.51 10.12 -6.56
C GLU A 13 4.79 8.78 -6.35
N ILE A 14 3.53 8.81 -5.92
CA ILE A 14 2.79 7.58 -5.67
C ILE A 14 2.48 6.79 -6.94
N ASP A 15 2.58 7.42 -8.11
CA ASP A 15 2.43 6.71 -9.38
C ASP A 15 3.45 5.58 -9.53
N LYS A 16 4.60 5.71 -8.88
CA LYS A 16 5.65 4.69 -8.89
C LYS A 16 5.22 3.38 -8.25
N GLU A 17 4.15 3.38 -7.45
CA GLU A 17 3.61 2.16 -6.84
C GLU A 17 3.24 1.12 -7.91
N LYS A 18 2.85 1.60 -9.09
CA LYS A 18 2.52 0.73 -10.24
C LYS A 18 3.73 -0.04 -10.77
N GLN A 19 4.94 0.39 -10.42
CA GLN A 19 6.17 -0.25 -10.87
C GLN A 19 6.70 -1.28 -9.87
N ILE A 20 6.10 -1.38 -8.69
CA ILE A 20 6.55 -2.28 -7.64
C ILE A 20 5.81 -3.61 -7.78
N LYS A 21 6.51 -4.62 -8.24
CA LYS A 21 5.94 -5.96 -8.45
C LYS A 21 5.97 -6.75 -7.16
N ARG A 22 4.85 -7.39 -6.87
CA ARG A 22 4.73 -8.33 -5.77
C ARG A 22 5.14 -9.71 -6.24
N LYS A 23 5.39 -10.62 -5.29
CA LYS A 23 5.70 -12.02 -5.62
C LYS A 23 4.43 -12.87 -5.71
N THR A 24 3.26 -12.25 -5.58
CA THR A 24 1.97 -12.92 -5.68
C THR A 24 1.38 -12.73 -7.07
N LEU A 25 0.73 -13.75 -7.56
CA LEU A 25 0.08 -13.71 -8.87
C LEU A 25 -1.31 -13.12 -8.78
N GLN A 26 -1.75 -12.52 -9.89
CA GLN A 26 -3.15 -12.15 -10.07
C GLN A 26 -4.00 -13.42 -10.16
N SER A 27 -5.32 -13.28 -10.07
CA SER A 27 -6.23 -14.44 -10.11
C SER A 27 -6.16 -15.23 -11.42
N ASN A 28 -5.59 -14.65 -12.48
CA ASN A 28 -5.35 -15.39 -13.73
C ASN A 28 -4.21 -16.41 -13.64
N GLY A 29 -3.42 -16.39 -12.55
CA GLY A 29 -2.33 -17.33 -12.32
C GLY A 29 -1.11 -17.15 -13.22
N LYS A 30 -1.03 -16.04 -13.96
CA LYS A 30 0.03 -15.79 -14.94
C LYS A 30 0.87 -14.57 -14.65
N ASP A 31 0.24 -13.47 -14.27
CA ASP A 31 0.89 -12.18 -14.10
C ASP A 31 1.06 -11.84 -12.63
N PHE A 32 2.21 -11.28 -12.29
CA PHE A 32 2.45 -10.79 -10.94
C PHE A 32 1.67 -9.50 -10.71
N GLU A 33 1.12 -9.40 -9.50
CA GLU A 33 0.39 -8.22 -9.07
C GLU A 33 1.38 -7.12 -8.69
N ASP A 34 1.12 -5.87 -9.12
CA ASP A 34 1.85 -4.73 -8.58
C ASP A 34 1.16 -4.21 -7.32
N ASP A 35 1.84 -3.30 -6.60
CA ASP A 35 1.33 -2.78 -5.33
C ASP A 35 0.04 -1.97 -5.50
N ALA A 36 -0.10 -1.24 -6.59
CA ALA A 36 -1.32 -0.48 -6.86
C ALA A 36 -2.51 -1.41 -7.10
N GLN A 37 -2.32 -2.47 -7.88
CA GLN A 37 -3.35 -3.48 -8.13
C GLN A 37 -3.76 -4.16 -6.84
N HIS A 38 -2.78 -4.50 -6.00
CA HIS A 38 -3.02 -5.12 -4.71
C HIS A 38 -3.83 -4.21 -3.79
N ALA A 39 -3.45 -2.95 -3.66
CA ALA A 39 -4.14 -1.98 -2.81
C ALA A 39 -5.58 -1.78 -3.26
N TRP A 40 -5.80 -1.64 -4.57
CA TRP A 40 -7.13 -1.50 -5.15
C TRP A 40 -8.01 -2.71 -4.84
N HIS A 41 -7.48 -3.90 -5.07
CA HIS A 41 -8.20 -5.16 -4.84
C HIS A 41 -8.60 -5.31 -3.37
N MET A 42 -7.67 -5.03 -2.45
CA MET A 42 -7.94 -5.10 -1.02
C MET A 42 -8.98 -4.07 -0.58
N ALA A 43 -8.95 -2.88 -1.15
CA ALA A 43 -9.92 -1.83 -0.83
C ALA A 43 -11.34 -2.25 -1.23
N ILE A 44 -11.50 -2.83 -2.42
CA ILE A 44 -12.79 -3.33 -2.89
C ILE A 44 -13.26 -4.50 -2.03
N MET A 45 -12.37 -5.41 -1.67
CA MET A 45 -12.71 -6.53 -0.79
C MET A 45 -13.22 -6.03 0.56
N THR A 46 -12.61 -4.98 1.11
CA THR A 46 -13.03 -4.39 2.37
C THR A 46 -14.44 -3.81 2.26
N LEU A 47 -14.74 -3.10 1.16
CA LEU A 47 -16.09 -2.57 0.93
C LEU A 47 -17.14 -3.68 0.91
N LEU A 48 -16.84 -4.78 0.24
CA LEU A 48 -17.80 -5.88 0.09
C LEU A 48 -17.94 -6.72 1.36
N LEU A 49 -16.84 -6.99 2.04
CA LEU A 49 -16.79 -7.96 3.12
C LEU A 49 -16.90 -7.35 4.51
N SER A 50 -16.99 -6.03 4.62
CA SER A 50 -17.09 -5.35 5.91
C SER A 50 -18.31 -5.80 6.72
N GLU A 51 -19.39 -6.19 6.05
CA GLU A 51 -20.63 -6.67 6.71
C GLU A 51 -20.41 -7.97 7.49
N TYR A 52 -19.35 -8.72 7.17
CA TYR A 52 -19.01 -9.97 7.83
C TYR A 52 -18.00 -9.82 8.96
N ALA A 53 -17.58 -8.60 9.25
CA ALA A 53 -16.64 -8.35 10.34
C ALA A 53 -17.31 -8.68 11.69
N ASN A 54 -16.53 -9.23 12.63
CA ASN A 54 -17.03 -9.59 13.95
C ASN A 54 -17.45 -8.37 14.78
N GLU A 55 -16.85 -7.22 14.47
CA GLU A 55 -17.15 -5.96 15.13
C GLU A 55 -17.35 -4.89 14.07
N LYS A 56 -18.02 -3.80 14.45
CA LYS A 56 -18.18 -2.66 13.55
C LYS A 56 -16.81 -2.03 13.28
N ILE A 57 -16.46 -1.91 12.00
CA ILE A 57 -15.21 -1.28 11.58
C ILE A 57 -15.47 0.08 10.94
N ASP A 58 -14.47 0.96 11.03
CA ASP A 58 -14.49 2.22 10.30
C ASP A 58 -14.00 1.91 8.88
N VAL A 59 -14.94 1.75 7.94
CA VAL A 59 -14.64 1.33 6.57
C VAL A 59 -13.76 2.35 5.86
N LEU A 60 -14.05 3.63 6.00
CA LEU A 60 -13.26 4.68 5.37
C LEU A 60 -11.82 4.68 5.87
N LYS A 61 -11.62 4.58 7.16
CA LYS A 61 -10.29 4.53 7.76
C LYS A 61 -9.53 3.28 7.31
N THR A 62 -10.19 2.13 7.30
CA THR A 62 -9.57 0.87 6.89
C THR A 62 -9.12 0.92 5.43
N ILE A 63 -9.98 1.40 4.53
CA ILE A 63 -9.65 1.53 3.12
C ILE A 63 -8.50 2.51 2.92
N SER A 64 -8.53 3.65 3.63
CA SER A 64 -7.46 4.64 3.52
C SER A 64 -6.12 4.05 3.94
N MET A 65 -6.09 3.28 5.01
CA MET A 65 -4.87 2.61 5.47
C MET A 65 -4.38 1.58 4.45
N LEU A 66 -5.29 0.80 3.86
CA LEU A 66 -4.92 -0.17 2.85
C LEU A 66 -4.32 0.47 1.61
N LEU A 67 -4.82 1.64 1.22
CA LEU A 67 -4.33 2.35 0.03
C LEU A 67 -2.94 2.94 0.23
N ILE A 68 -2.55 3.27 1.46
CA ILE A 68 -1.29 3.94 1.73
C ILE A 68 -0.21 3.04 2.36
N HIS A 69 -0.57 1.86 2.88
CA HIS A 69 0.37 1.06 3.68
C HIS A 69 1.61 0.61 2.90
N ASP A 70 1.51 0.42 1.60
CA ASP A 70 2.63 -0.02 0.77
C ASP A 70 3.41 1.13 0.13
N LEU A 71 3.03 2.39 0.39
CA LEU A 71 3.71 3.54 -0.21
C LEU A 71 5.19 3.62 0.18
N VAL A 72 5.57 3.08 1.33
CA VAL A 72 6.98 3.03 1.77
C VAL A 72 7.85 2.22 0.80
N GLU A 73 7.26 1.28 0.06
CA GLU A 73 8.00 0.43 -0.86
C GLU A 73 8.51 1.21 -2.07
N ILE A 74 7.95 2.39 -2.35
CA ILE A 74 8.44 3.25 -3.42
C ILE A 74 9.89 3.66 -3.15
N ASP A 75 10.21 4.00 -1.90
CA ASP A 75 11.56 4.39 -1.51
C ASP A 75 12.47 3.18 -1.27
N ALA A 76 11.89 2.06 -0.92
CA ALA A 76 12.61 0.85 -0.54
C ALA A 76 12.43 -0.28 -1.56
N GLY A 77 12.12 0.07 -2.81
CA GLY A 77 11.73 -0.88 -3.86
C GLY A 77 12.66 -2.06 -4.08
N ASP A 78 13.94 -1.92 -3.73
CA ASP A 78 14.92 -2.98 -3.88
C ASP A 78 15.22 -3.68 -2.55
N THR A 79 14.46 -3.37 -1.50
CA THR A 79 14.63 -4.00 -0.19
C THR A 79 13.82 -5.29 -0.17
N TYR A 80 14.51 -6.41 -0.27
CA TYR A 80 13.84 -7.71 -0.34
C TYR A 80 13.67 -8.36 1.02
N ALA A 81 12.79 -9.35 1.07
CA ALA A 81 12.43 -10.06 2.28
C ALA A 81 13.59 -10.76 2.99
N TYR A 82 14.70 -11.00 2.30
CA TYR A 82 15.89 -11.61 2.91
C TYR A 82 16.88 -10.58 3.45
N ASP A 83 16.56 -9.30 3.39
CA ASP A 83 17.33 -8.25 4.04
C ASP A 83 16.62 -7.89 5.35
N ASP A 84 17.05 -8.52 6.46
CA ASP A 84 16.42 -8.35 7.75
C ASP A 84 16.43 -6.91 8.24
N GLN A 85 17.51 -6.19 7.98
CA GLN A 85 17.60 -4.79 8.38
C GLN A 85 16.70 -3.91 7.54
N GLY A 86 16.61 -4.20 6.25
CA GLY A 86 15.71 -3.50 5.35
C GLY A 86 14.25 -3.71 5.73
N LEU A 87 13.87 -4.95 6.09
CA LEU A 87 12.52 -5.27 6.54
C LEU A 87 12.17 -4.53 7.83
N LYS A 88 13.10 -4.46 8.77
CA LYS A 88 12.87 -3.75 10.03
C LYS A 88 12.64 -2.26 9.77
N THR A 89 13.45 -1.66 8.93
CA THR A 89 13.31 -0.25 8.54
C THR A 89 11.99 -0.02 7.81
N GLN A 90 11.58 -0.94 6.95
CA GLN A 90 10.33 -0.87 6.23
C GLN A 90 9.15 -0.88 7.19
N ASN A 91 9.14 -1.76 8.19
CA ASN A 91 8.09 -1.81 9.19
C ASN A 91 7.97 -0.49 9.95
N GLU A 92 9.09 0.12 10.31
CA GLU A 92 9.11 1.42 10.97
C GLU A 92 8.51 2.52 10.10
N ARG A 93 8.82 2.51 8.80
CA ARG A 93 8.25 3.47 7.84
C ARG A 93 6.75 3.28 7.68
N GLU A 94 6.29 2.05 7.58
CA GLU A 94 4.86 1.74 7.47
C GLU A 94 4.09 2.23 8.69
N LEU A 95 4.63 2.00 9.89
CA LEU A 95 4.02 2.49 11.11
C LEU A 95 3.96 4.02 11.13
N SER A 96 4.99 4.68 10.64
CA SER A 96 5.02 6.14 10.53
C SER A 96 3.93 6.66 9.60
N LEU A 97 3.72 6.01 8.45
CA LEU A 97 2.66 6.38 7.51
C LEU A 97 1.27 6.20 8.10
N ILE A 98 1.05 5.13 8.85
CA ILE A 98 -0.23 4.85 9.49
C ILE A 98 -0.60 5.92 10.51
N HIS A 99 0.39 6.52 11.17
CA HIS A 99 0.18 7.54 12.19
C HIS A 99 0.12 8.98 11.64
N ILE A 100 0.35 9.17 10.38
CA ILE A 100 0.15 10.46 9.73
C ILE A 100 -1.34 10.70 9.50
#